data_97bfdfc5f956abfafa910082a71403fa
#
_entry.id   97bfdfc5f956abfafa910082a71403fa
#
_cell.length_a   1.000
_cell.length_b   1.000
_cell.length_c   1.000
_cell.angle_alpha   90.00
_cell.angle_beta   90.00
_cell.angle_gamma   90.00
#
_symmetry.space_group_name_H-M   'P 1'
#
loop_
_entity.id
_entity.type
_entity.pdbx_description
1 polymer ?
#
loop_
_entity_poly.entity_id
_entity_poly.type
_entity_poly.pdbx_seq_one_letter_code
_entity_poly.pdbx_strand_id
1 'polypeptide(L)'
;MNIYLDQKWNRIGISLSGGADSALLAYLICKNASTTTDIHITNQIRMWKTRPWQGYVADGVIDWLKQEFNNKFYIHKNLIPPELEEPTNYFIKDEYGKMKSGNRIILRSHNEYIAHQYNLDALYGGVNMNPDIDIPGQLDERNEGTLVPHFVHNGVDICHPFVYTKKDWIIRQF
;
A
#
# COMPACT_ATOMS: atom_id res chain seq x y z
N MET A 1 -18.53 2.37 1.08
CA MET A 1 -17.55 2.98 0.16
C MET A 1 -17.35 2.04 -1.00
N ASN A 2 -17.54 2.49 -2.23
CA ASN A 2 -17.26 1.66 -3.41
C ASN A 2 -15.80 1.89 -3.81
N ILE A 3 -15.01 0.80 -3.83
CA ILE A 3 -13.67 0.82 -4.40
C ILE A 3 -13.82 0.63 -5.91
N TYR A 4 -13.12 1.47 -6.68
CA TYR A 4 -13.01 1.23 -8.13
C TYR A 4 -12.28 -0.09 -8.34
N LEU A 5 -12.88 -1.01 -9.07
CA LEU A 5 -12.35 -2.31 -9.40
C LEU A 5 -12.86 -2.68 -10.79
N ASP A 6 -11.98 -2.74 -11.78
CA ASP A 6 -12.36 -3.18 -13.11
C ASP A 6 -12.53 -4.71 -13.09
N GLN A 7 -13.69 -5.18 -13.52
CA GLN A 7 -14.02 -6.61 -13.56
C GLN A 7 -13.16 -7.41 -14.57
N LYS A 8 -12.40 -6.73 -15.42
CA LYS A 8 -11.46 -7.36 -16.35
C LYS A 8 -10.11 -7.69 -15.72
N TRP A 9 -9.81 -7.14 -14.54
CA TRP A 9 -8.55 -7.39 -13.87
C TRP A 9 -8.51 -8.80 -13.28
N ASN A 10 -7.49 -9.54 -13.69
CA ASN A 10 -7.25 -10.92 -13.24
C ASN A 10 -6.18 -11.00 -12.15
N ARG A 11 -5.30 -9.99 -12.05
CA ARG A 11 -4.18 -9.95 -11.11
C ARG A 11 -4.10 -8.59 -10.44
N ILE A 12 -4.34 -8.56 -9.16
CA ILE A 12 -4.39 -7.32 -8.38
C ILE A 12 -3.33 -7.35 -7.30
N GLY A 13 -2.48 -6.32 -7.27
CA GLY A 13 -1.51 -6.08 -6.22
C GLY A 13 -2.08 -5.24 -5.09
N ILE A 14 -1.75 -5.57 -3.85
CA ILE A 14 -2.13 -4.82 -2.66
C ILE A 14 -0.89 -4.58 -1.80
N SER A 15 -0.56 -3.30 -1.56
CA SER A 15 0.51 -2.94 -0.63
C SER A 15 -0.01 -3.01 0.80
N LEU A 16 0.35 -4.06 1.54
CA LEU A 16 -0.10 -4.34 2.90
C LEU A 16 1.00 -4.02 3.91
N SER A 17 0.79 -2.98 4.71
CA SER A 17 1.76 -2.54 5.73
C SER A 17 1.47 -3.07 7.13
N GLY A 18 0.40 -3.83 7.34
CA GLY A 18 -0.10 -4.23 8.67
C GLY A 18 -0.84 -3.12 9.43
N GLY A 19 -0.94 -1.92 8.87
CA GLY A 19 -1.77 -0.85 9.43
C GLY A 19 -3.24 -0.95 9.02
N ALA A 20 -4.14 -0.33 9.79
CA ALA A 20 -5.59 -0.38 9.58
C ALA A 20 -6.01 0.02 8.14
N ASP A 21 -5.38 1.04 7.54
CA ASP A 21 -5.72 1.49 6.19
C ASP A 21 -5.51 0.40 5.15
N SER A 22 -4.34 -0.24 5.19
CA SER A 22 -4.00 -1.30 4.24
C SER A 22 -4.78 -2.59 4.52
N ALA A 23 -5.12 -2.88 5.77
CA ALA A 23 -5.95 -4.03 6.15
C ALA A 23 -7.38 -3.87 5.64
N LEU A 24 -8.01 -2.70 5.89
CA LEU A 24 -9.34 -2.38 5.36
C LEU A 24 -9.36 -2.42 3.83
N LEU A 25 -8.35 -1.85 3.19
CA LEU A 25 -8.21 -1.86 1.74
C LEU A 25 -8.18 -3.29 1.20
N ALA A 26 -7.33 -4.15 1.78
CA ALA A 26 -7.21 -5.54 1.37
C ALA A 26 -8.53 -6.31 1.51
N TYR A 27 -9.23 -6.12 2.63
CA TYR A 27 -10.57 -6.69 2.85
C TYR A 27 -11.56 -6.24 1.77
N LEU A 28 -11.64 -4.94 1.51
CA LEU A 28 -12.60 -4.40 0.54
C LEU A 28 -12.30 -4.87 -0.89
N ILE A 29 -11.04 -5.01 -1.25
CA ILE A 29 -10.65 -5.57 -2.56
C ILE A 29 -11.07 -7.04 -2.65
N CYS A 30 -10.67 -7.88 -1.69
CA CYS A 30 -11.03 -9.30 -1.69
C CYS A 30 -12.55 -9.53 -1.70
N LYS A 31 -13.31 -8.69 -0.97
CA LYS A 31 -14.77 -8.74 -0.92
C LYS A 31 -15.45 -8.44 -2.27
N ASN A 32 -14.85 -7.58 -3.09
CA ASN A 32 -15.45 -7.10 -4.34
C ASN A 32 -14.80 -7.70 -5.59
N ALA A 33 -13.61 -8.30 -5.48
CA ALA A 33 -12.96 -8.98 -6.58
C ALA A 33 -13.65 -10.31 -6.91
N SER A 34 -13.54 -10.75 -8.17
CA SER A 34 -13.93 -12.11 -8.54
C SER A 34 -13.10 -13.13 -7.75
N THR A 35 -13.70 -14.26 -7.38
CA THR A 35 -12.98 -15.38 -6.75
C THR A 35 -11.88 -15.97 -7.63
N THR A 36 -11.92 -15.70 -8.95
CA THR A 36 -10.91 -16.11 -9.91
C THR A 36 -9.75 -15.11 -10.03
N THR A 37 -9.85 -13.93 -9.39
CA THR A 37 -8.80 -12.91 -9.38
C THR A 37 -7.64 -13.36 -8.48
N ASP A 38 -6.44 -13.38 -9.02
CA ASP A 38 -5.19 -13.60 -8.27
C ASP A 38 -4.86 -12.34 -7.44
N ILE A 39 -4.69 -12.50 -6.14
CA ILE A 39 -4.35 -11.41 -5.21
C ILE A 39 -2.88 -11.49 -4.84
N HIS A 40 -2.12 -10.48 -5.22
CA HIS A 40 -0.69 -10.33 -4.92
C HIS A 40 -0.50 -9.34 -3.77
N ILE A 41 -0.09 -9.80 -2.61
CA ILE A 41 0.17 -8.94 -1.46
C ILE A 41 1.65 -8.62 -1.39
N THR A 42 1.99 -7.32 -1.45
CA THR A 42 3.35 -6.83 -1.23
C THR A 42 3.48 -6.32 0.20
N ASN A 43 4.47 -6.81 0.93
CA ASN A 43 4.74 -6.39 2.31
C ASN A 43 6.21 -5.99 2.48
N GLN A 44 6.43 -4.74 2.93
CA GLN A 44 7.75 -4.21 3.28
C GLN A 44 7.98 -4.35 4.77
N ILE A 45 8.90 -5.21 5.18
CA ILE A 45 9.17 -5.50 6.59
C ILE A 45 10.32 -4.64 7.09
N ARG A 46 10.07 -3.82 8.10
CA ARG A 46 11.01 -2.90 8.76
C ARG A 46 11.12 -3.21 10.24
N MET A 47 11.69 -4.37 10.55
CA MET A 47 11.69 -4.92 11.90
C MET A 47 12.81 -4.40 12.81
N TRP A 48 13.82 -3.71 12.24
CA TRP A 48 15.04 -3.41 12.99
C TRP A 48 14.95 -2.15 13.84
N LYS A 49 14.40 -1.06 13.27
CA LYS A 49 14.42 0.26 13.91
C LYS A 49 13.03 0.90 14.01
N THR A 50 12.25 0.86 12.94
CA THR A 50 11.07 1.71 12.83
C THR A 50 9.75 1.03 13.10
N ARG A 51 9.58 -0.21 12.69
CA ARG A 51 8.28 -0.93 12.81
C ARG A 51 8.45 -2.43 13.01
N PRO A 52 9.00 -2.87 14.16
CA PRO A 52 9.31 -4.28 14.41
C PRO A 52 8.09 -5.21 14.36
N TRP A 53 6.88 -4.68 14.59
CA TRP A 53 5.63 -5.44 14.55
C TRP A 53 5.01 -5.56 13.15
N GLN A 54 5.47 -4.80 12.16
CA GLN A 54 4.81 -4.64 10.85
C GLN A 54 4.62 -5.98 10.13
N GLY A 55 5.67 -6.80 10.08
CA GLY A 55 5.62 -8.12 9.44
C GLY A 55 4.61 -9.05 10.12
N TYR A 56 4.68 -9.11 11.44
CA TYR A 56 3.81 -9.96 12.25
C TYR A 56 2.32 -9.60 12.11
N VAL A 57 2.01 -8.31 12.18
CA VAL A 57 0.61 -7.85 12.02
C VAL A 57 0.11 -8.09 10.59
N ALA A 58 0.97 -7.86 9.59
CA ALA A 58 0.60 -8.13 8.20
C ALA A 58 0.32 -9.63 7.97
N ASP A 59 1.10 -10.52 8.59
CA ASP A 59 0.87 -11.97 8.51
C ASP A 59 -0.50 -12.36 9.08
N GLY A 60 -0.86 -11.82 10.24
CA GLY A 60 -2.19 -12.06 10.82
C GLY A 60 -3.33 -11.60 9.91
N VAL A 61 -3.18 -10.46 9.24
CA VAL A 61 -4.17 -9.99 8.25
C VAL A 61 -4.21 -10.92 7.04
N ILE A 62 -3.08 -11.36 6.52
CA ILE A 62 -2.99 -12.28 5.38
C ILE A 62 -3.67 -13.62 5.70
N ASP A 63 -3.38 -14.18 6.87
CA ASP A 63 -3.96 -15.46 7.29
C ASP A 63 -5.48 -15.37 7.44
N TRP A 64 -5.95 -14.26 8.00
CA TRP A 64 -7.38 -13.98 8.08
C TRP A 64 -8.03 -13.85 6.69
N LEU A 65 -7.43 -13.07 5.77
CA LEU A 65 -7.96 -12.94 4.40
C LEU A 65 -8.05 -14.28 3.67
N LYS A 66 -7.06 -15.17 3.85
CA LYS A 66 -7.06 -16.51 3.27
C LYS A 66 -8.16 -17.42 3.84
N GLN A 67 -8.59 -17.18 5.06
CA GLN A 67 -9.70 -17.91 5.68
C GLN A 67 -11.06 -17.41 5.21
N GLU A 68 -11.19 -16.09 5.00
CA GLU A 68 -12.46 -15.45 4.63
C GLU A 68 -12.76 -15.50 3.13
N PHE A 69 -11.71 -15.55 2.28
CA PHE A 69 -11.87 -15.43 0.82
C PHE A 69 -11.23 -16.57 0.06
N ASN A 70 -11.89 -17.01 -1.02
CA ASN A 70 -11.45 -18.11 -1.87
C ASN A 70 -10.48 -17.69 -2.99
N ASN A 71 -10.04 -16.44 -3.01
CA ASN A 71 -9.06 -15.96 -3.96
C ASN A 71 -7.73 -16.70 -3.82
N LYS A 72 -6.96 -16.77 -4.87
CA LYS A 72 -5.60 -17.24 -4.82
C LYS A 72 -4.67 -16.12 -4.40
N PHE A 73 -3.91 -16.35 -3.32
CA PHE A 73 -3.02 -15.36 -2.73
C PHE A 73 -1.55 -15.66 -3.01
N TYR A 74 -0.82 -14.64 -3.48
CA TYR A 74 0.62 -14.65 -3.67
C TYR A 74 1.25 -13.60 -2.75
N ILE A 75 2.18 -14.02 -1.89
CA ILE A 75 2.74 -13.16 -0.85
C ILE A 75 4.18 -12.80 -1.20
N HIS A 76 4.46 -11.51 -1.33
CA HIS A 76 5.75 -10.94 -1.67
C HIS A 76 6.27 -10.12 -0.50
N LYS A 77 7.15 -10.72 0.30
CA LYS A 77 7.79 -10.05 1.44
C LYS A 77 9.15 -9.51 1.05
N ASN A 78 9.40 -8.26 1.40
CA ASN A 78 10.69 -7.62 1.26
C ASN A 78 11.19 -7.17 2.64
N LEU A 79 12.22 -7.84 3.14
CA LEU A 79 12.87 -7.45 4.39
C LEU A 79 13.85 -6.31 4.10
N ILE A 80 13.54 -5.13 4.64
CA ILE A 80 14.41 -3.97 4.53
C ILE A 80 15.61 -4.16 5.45
N PRO A 81 16.85 -4.10 4.95
CA PRO A 81 18.03 -4.26 5.79
C PRO A 81 18.18 -3.08 6.77
N PRO A 82 18.85 -3.29 7.92
CA PRO A 82 18.94 -2.29 8.99
C PRO A 82 19.52 -0.95 8.55
N GLU A 83 20.45 -0.95 7.63
CA GLU A 83 21.10 0.24 7.09
C GLU A 83 20.18 1.10 6.21
N LEU A 84 19.16 0.48 5.59
CA LEU A 84 18.15 1.16 4.77
C LEU A 84 16.88 1.49 5.57
N GLU A 85 16.80 1.04 6.82
CA GLU A 85 15.65 1.27 7.70
C GLU A 85 15.79 2.62 8.44
N GLU A 86 15.82 3.70 7.66
CA GLU A 86 15.98 5.05 8.17
C GLU A 86 14.69 5.61 8.81
N PRO A 87 14.81 6.58 9.70
CA PRO A 87 13.69 7.32 10.25
C PRO A 87 12.77 7.87 9.13
N THR A 88 11.52 8.10 9.45
CA THR A 88 10.49 8.57 8.52
C THR A 88 10.81 9.90 7.85
N ASN A 89 11.68 10.69 8.44
CA ASN A 89 12.16 11.98 7.93
C ASN A 89 13.46 11.90 7.10
N TYR A 90 13.92 10.69 6.75
CA TYR A 90 15.04 10.53 5.84
C TYR A 90 14.62 10.89 4.42
N PHE A 91 15.24 11.94 3.89
CA PHE A 91 14.96 12.43 2.55
C PHE A 91 16.17 12.26 1.65
N ILE A 92 15.94 11.80 0.42
CA ILE A 92 16.91 11.82 -0.67
C ILE A 92 16.40 12.72 -1.79
N LYS A 93 17.34 13.37 -2.49
CA LYS A 93 16.98 14.13 -3.70
C LYS A 93 16.70 13.16 -4.83
N ASP A 94 15.59 13.37 -5.52
CA ASP A 94 15.32 12.69 -6.78
C ASP A 94 16.15 13.28 -7.93
N GLU A 95 15.97 12.73 -9.13
CA GLU A 95 16.64 13.18 -10.35
C GLU A 95 16.37 14.66 -10.73
N TYR A 96 15.29 15.24 -10.19
CA TYR A 96 14.91 16.66 -10.37
C TYR A 96 15.35 17.53 -9.19
N GLY A 97 16.12 16.98 -8.25
CA GLY A 97 16.58 17.69 -7.06
C GLY A 97 15.52 17.88 -5.96
N LYS A 98 14.32 17.30 -6.13
CA LYS A 98 13.23 17.36 -5.15
C LYS A 98 13.48 16.35 -4.03
N MET A 99 13.28 16.78 -2.78
CA MET A 99 13.42 15.91 -1.61
C MET A 99 12.27 14.90 -1.56
N LYS A 100 12.61 13.61 -1.50
CA LYS A 100 11.64 12.52 -1.31
C LYS A 100 12.06 11.62 -0.16
N SER A 101 11.10 11.06 0.55
CA SER A 101 11.36 10.07 1.60
C SER A 101 12.01 8.81 1.00
N GLY A 102 13.17 8.42 1.54
CA GLY A 102 13.87 7.20 1.13
C GLY A 102 13.01 5.94 1.27
N ASN A 103 12.22 5.86 2.33
CA ASN A 103 11.22 4.78 2.52
C ASN A 103 10.21 4.71 1.37
N ARG A 104 9.78 5.85 0.83
CA ARG A 104 8.83 5.91 -0.28
C ARG A 104 9.43 5.35 -1.57
N ILE A 105 10.71 5.66 -1.82
CA ILE A 105 11.42 5.15 -3.00
C ILE A 105 11.56 3.63 -2.93
N ILE A 106 12.00 3.09 -1.81
CA ILE A 106 12.14 1.64 -1.61
C ILE A 106 10.79 0.93 -1.78
N LEU A 107 9.74 1.46 -1.16
CA LEU A 107 8.39 0.91 -1.26
C LEU A 107 7.90 0.90 -2.72
N ARG A 108 8.08 2.00 -3.41
CA ARG A 108 7.67 2.16 -4.80
C ARG A 108 8.43 1.19 -5.70
N SER A 109 9.75 1.13 -5.61
CA SER A 109 10.59 0.26 -6.43
C SER A 109 10.23 -1.22 -6.27
N HIS A 110 9.96 -1.66 -5.02
CA HIS A 110 9.53 -3.04 -4.79
C HIS A 110 8.16 -3.32 -5.40
N ASN A 111 7.19 -2.44 -5.20
CA ASN A 111 5.85 -2.58 -5.74
C ASN A 111 5.86 -2.58 -7.29
N GLU A 112 6.66 -1.72 -7.91
CA GLU A 112 6.86 -1.69 -9.35
C GLU A 112 7.51 -2.98 -9.86
N TYR A 113 8.54 -3.48 -9.18
CA TYR A 113 9.17 -4.76 -9.52
C TYR A 113 8.15 -5.89 -9.50
N ILE A 114 7.35 -6.04 -8.44
CA ILE A 114 6.33 -7.08 -8.34
C ILE A 114 5.26 -6.90 -9.42
N ALA A 115 4.80 -5.68 -9.68
CA ALA A 115 3.80 -5.40 -10.70
C ALA A 115 4.25 -5.87 -12.09
N HIS A 116 5.48 -5.60 -12.47
CA HIS A 116 6.04 -6.04 -13.74
C HIS A 116 6.35 -7.54 -13.76
N GLN A 117 6.97 -8.08 -12.70
CA GLN A 117 7.35 -9.49 -12.62
C GLN A 117 6.14 -10.42 -12.77
N TYR A 118 4.99 -10.03 -12.24
CA TYR A 118 3.77 -10.84 -12.24
C TYR A 118 2.69 -10.32 -13.18
N ASN A 119 2.99 -9.30 -14.00
CA ASN A 119 2.04 -8.68 -14.94
C ASN A 119 0.73 -8.31 -14.25
N LEU A 120 0.81 -7.52 -13.17
CA LEU A 120 -0.36 -7.06 -12.45
C LEU A 120 -1.16 -6.07 -13.30
N ASP A 121 -2.47 -6.21 -13.30
CA ASP A 121 -3.39 -5.26 -13.95
C ASP A 121 -3.50 -3.97 -13.13
N ALA A 122 -3.54 -4.11 -11.80
CA ALA A 122 -3.65 -2.99 -10.89
C ALA A 122 -2.83 -3.18 -9.61
N LEU A 123 -2.43 -2.06 -9.00
CA LEU A 123 -1.75 -2.01 -7.72
C LEU A 123 -2.44 -1.01 -6.78
N TYR A 124 -2.85 -1.49 -5.62
CA TYR A 124 -3.55 -0.70 -4.62
C TYR A 124 -2.66 -0.30 -3.45
N GLY A 125 -2.76 0.97 -3.04
CA GLY A 125 -2.11 1.50 -1.85
C GLY A 125 -3.09 2.15 -0.88
N GLY A 126 -2.96 1.84 0.40
CA GLY A 126 -3.79 2.38 1.49
C GLY A 126 -3.40 3.81 1.89
N VAL A 127 -3.14 4.68 0.92
CA VAL A 127 -2.84 6.10 1.18
C VAL A 127 -4.12 6.83 1.55
N ASN A 128 -4.14 7.48 2.71
CA ASN A 128 -5.26 8.28 3.21
C ASN A 128 -4.86 9.75 3.39
N MET A 129 -5.83 10.63 3.62
CA MET A 129 -5.58 12.03 3.97
C MET A 129 -4.74 12.15 5.26
N ASN A 130 -3.92 13.19 5.32
CA ASN A 130 -3.28 13.58 6.58
C ASN A 130 -4.36 13.93 7.62
N PRO A 131 -4.13 13.66 8.91
CA PRO A 131 -4.98 14.21 9.97
C PRO A 131 -4.92 15.75 9.95
N ASP A 132 -5.97 16.39 10.46
CA ASP A 132 -6.07 17.86 10.55
C ASP A 132 -5.05 18.46 11.56
N ILE A 133 -4.24 17.64 12.19
CA ILE A 133 -3.19 18.03 13.14
C ILE A 133 -1.87 18.06 12.37
N ASP A 134 -1.14 19.17 12.52
CA ASP A 134 0.21 19.31 11.97
C ASP A 134 1.15 18.34 12.71
N ILE A 135 1.56 17.29 12.00
CA ILE A 135 2.50 16.30 12.53
C ILE A 135 3.86 16.58 11.87
N PRO A 136 4.89 16.95 12.65
CA PRO A 136 6.21 17.22 12.12
C PRO A 136 6.72 16.06 11.25
N GLY A 137 7.22 16.37 10.06
CA GLY A 137 7.74 15.40 9.10
C GLY A 137 6.68 14.71 8.22
N GLN A 138 5.41 15.07 8.29
CA GLN A 138 4.44 14.68 7.28
C GLN A 138 4.68 15.44 5.97
N LEU A 139 4.56 14.70 4.87
CA LEU A 139 4.66 15.32 3.54
C LEU A 139 3.38 16.10 3.25
N ASP A 140 3.51 17.37 2.90
CA ASP A 140 2.41 18.26 2.51
C ASP A 140 1.65 17.77 1.27
N GLU A 141 2.30 16.92 0.47
CA GLU A 141 1.70 16.31 -0.74
C GLU A 141 0.33 15.68 -0.53
N ARG A 142 0.01 15.20 0.68
CA ARG A 142 -1.31 14.62 0.98
C ARG A 142 -2.38 15.69 1.22
N ASN A 143 -1.98 16.90 1.61
CA ASN A 143 -2.88 18.00 1.87
C ASN A 143 -3.09 18.88 0.63
N GLU A 144 -2.14 18.90 -0.30
CA GLU A 144 -2.14 19.76 -1.48
C GLU A 144 -3.01 19.24 -2.64
N GLY A 145 -3.70 18.12 -2.48
CA GLY A 145 -4.53 17.55 -3.54
C GLY A 145 -3.75 17.04 -4.75
N THR A 146 -2.44 16.86 -4.62
CA THR A 146 -1.56 16.36 -5.70
C THR A 146 -1.66 14.84 -5.87
N LEU A 147 -2.18 14.12 -4.87
CA LEU A 147 -2.44 12.70 -4.95
C LEU A 147 -3.78 12.46 -5.64
N VAL A 148 -3.76 11.75 -6.73
CA VAL A 148 -4.97 11.32 -7.44
C VAL A 148 -5.38 9.90 -7.01
N PRO A 149 -6.70 9.60 -6.95
CA PRO A 149 -7.17 8.30 -6.51
C PRO A 149 -6.84 7.17 -7.49
N HIS A 150 -6.61 7.50 -8.75
CA HIS A 150 -6.31 6.54 -9.81
C HIS A 150 -5.48 7.18 -10.94
N PHE A 151 -4.44 6.48 -11.39
CA PHE A 151 -3.65 6.84 -12.57
C PHE A 151 -2.95 5.60 -13.14
N VAL A 152 -2.52 5.66 -14.38
CA VAL A 152 -1.73 4.59 -15.01
C VAL A 152 -0.25 4.93 -14.94
N HIS A 153 0.57 3.97 -14.53
CA HIS A 153 2.02 4.10 -14.49
C HIS A 153 2.66 2.83 -15.09
N ASN A 154 3.42 3.01 -16.17
CA ASN A 154 4.07 1.90 -16.89
C ASN A 154 3.11 0.74 -17.25
N GLY A 155 1.88 1.06 -17.64
CA GLY A 155 0.87 0.07 -18.02
C GLY A 155 0.14 -0.61 -16.88
N VAL A 156 0.40 -0.23 -15.64
CA VAL A 156 -0.28 -0.74 -14.44
C VAL A 156 -1.19 0.35 -13.86
N ASP A 157 -2.42 0.00 -13.53
CA ASP A 157 -3.35 0.90 -12.85
C ASP A 157 -2.94 1.06 -11.37
N ILE A 158 -2.61 2.28 -10.96
CA ILE A 158 -2.25 2.61 -9.58
C ILE A 158 -3.46 3.23 -8.88
N CYS A 159 -3.94 2.59 -7.82
CA CYS A 159 -5.19 2.94 -7.14
C CYS A 159 -4.94 3.32 -5.67
N HIS A 160 -5.40 4.52 -5.28
CA HIS A 160 -5.36 5.04 -3.92
C HIS A 160 -6.78 5.44 -3.46
N PRO A 161 -7.68 4.49 -3.21
CA PRO A 161 -9.09 4.80 -2.98
C PRO A 161 -9.37 5.61 -1.71
N PHE A 162 -8.43 5.63 -0.76
CA PHE A 162 -8.56 6.36 0.50
C PHE A 162 -7.92 7.75 0.50
N VAL A 163 -7.40 8.21 -0.63
CA VAL A 163 -6.64 9.48 -0.70
C VAL A 163 -7.42 10.69 -0.16
N TYR A 164 -8.76 10.67 -0.28
CA TYR A 164 -9.64 11.71 0.28
C TYR A 164 -10.38 11.27 1.55
N THR A 165 -9.94 10.18 2.18
CA THR A 165 -10.61 9.61 3.36
C THR A 165 -9.79 9.91 4.61
N LYS A 166 -10.45 10.45 5.65
CA LYS A 166 -9.83 10.71 6.94
C LYS A 166 -9.57 9.41 7.70
N LYS A 167 -8.51 9.38 8.49
CA LYS A 167 -8.07 8.22 9.26
C LYS A 167 -9.12 7.72 10.25
N ASP A 168 -9.83 8.63 10.90
CA ASP A 168 -10.89 8.29 11.87
C ASP A 168 -12.06 7.55 11.23
N TRP A 169 -12.41 7.88 9.98
CA TRP A 169 -13.41 7.11 9.24
C TRP A 169 -12.95 5.67 9.01
N ILE A 170 -11.69 5.48 8.64
CA ILE A 170 -11.12 4.13 8.41
C ILE A 170 -11.17 3.30 9.69
N ILE A 171 -10.80 3.89 10.83
CA ILE A 171 -10.80 3.21 12.13
C ILE A 171 -12.22 2.76 12.52
N ARG A 172 -13.24 3.55 12.20
CA ARG A 172 -14.66 3.20 12.51
C ARG A 172 -15.21 2.04 11.68
N GLN A 173 -14.48 1.54 10.69
CA GLN A 173 -14.90 0.37 9.89
C GLN A 173 -14.56 -0.97 10.57
N PHE A 174 -13.73 -0.94 11.62
CA PHE A 174 -13.38 -2.08 12.46
C PHE A 174 -14.22 -2.12 13.73
#